data_3b15cf517f1d681c530d78391375baf9
#
_entry.id   3b15cf517f1d681c530d78391375baf9
#
_cell.length_a   1.000
_cell.length_b   1.000
_cell.length_c   1.000
_cell.angle_alpha   90.00
_cell.angle_beta   90.00
_cell.angle_gamma   90.00
#
_symmetry.space_group_name_H-M   'P 1'
#
loop_
_entity.id
_entity.type
_entity.pdbx_description
1 polymer ?
#
loop_
_entity_poly.entity_id
_entity_poly.type
_entity_poly.pdbx_seq_one_letter_code
_entity_poly.pdbx_strand_id
1 'polypeptide(L)'
;MRTRLLLIAAVTLTVGFSGSTSQSGAGRNADASIAFGRGIYTTTGADYSRIADLGFRTVIVNPTRTALEQIRAYGLTAMVYLGGYNSSTCTFGWSDATVTARVNLIKDHPASVMYYVADEPHTATCPDVAQQIRGRSQLVKSIDPTASTAIAENRWGDVAALANTTDVMILSTYPCSHQNGCVLSKIDAALNTARSADVKHPWGAPQSFGDSYYRVPSPQELQAIIDRWKAGGAEGFFTYTWNCCGDPETLANHPELWDTWRRENGRGRPYPDLTLCRHPS
;
A
#
# COMPACT_ATOMS: atom_id res chain seq x y z
N MET A 1 -36.45 -38.71 61.15
CA MET A 1 -37.64 -37.83 60.94
C MET A 1 -37.74 -37.49 59.46
N ARG A 2 -38.86 -37.90 58.87
CA ARG A 2 -39.15 -37.75 57.43
C ARG A 2 -39.87 -36.40 57.20
N THR A 3 -39.48 -35.62 56.27
CA THR A 3 -40.35 -34.57 55.75
C THR A 3 -40.23 -34.50 54.21
N ARG A 4 -41.38 -34.69 53.57
CA ARG A 4 -41.56 -34.71 52.08
C ARG A 4 -41.67 -33.33 51.54
N LEU A 5 -41.00 -33.11 50.40
CA LEU A 5 -41.11 -31.89 49.57
C LEU A 5 -42.26 -32.09 48.53
N LEU A 6 -43.12 -31.10 48.41
CA LEU A 6 -44.09 -30.99 47.33
C LEU A 6 -43.44 -30.17 46.16
N LEU A 7 -43.54 -30.73 44.93
CA LEU A 7 -43.25 -30.03 43.71
C LEU A 7 -44.51 -29.25 43.27
N ILE A 8 -44.33 -27.95 42.94
CA ILE A 8 -45.26 -27.15 42.17
C ILE A 8 -44.57 -26.77 40.88
N ALA A 9 -45.09 -27.26 39.74
CA ALA A 9 -44.69 -26.89 38.40
C ALA A 9 -45.47 -25.65 37.94
N ALA A 10 -44.74 -24.55 37.67
CA ALA A 10 -45.30 -23.39 36.99
C ALA A 10 -44.89 -23.41 35.50
N VAL A 11 -45.85 -23.55 34.63
CA VAL A 11 -45.68 -23.42 33.16
C VAL A 11 -45.83 -21.96 32.80
N THR A 12 -44.73 -21.33 32.33
CA THR A 12 -44.75 -19.99 31.75
C THR A 12 -44.62 -20.11 30.23
N LEU A 13 -45.69 -19.75 29.53
CA LEU A 13 -45.69 -19.55 28.06
C LEU A 13 -44.90 -18.23 27.75
N THR A 14 -43.79 -18.33 27.08
CA THR A 14 -43.12 -17.19 26.47
C THR A 14 -43.42 -17.15 24.99
N VAL A 15 -44.17 -16.13 24.58
CA VAL A 15 -44.41 -15.78 23.17
C VAL A 15 -43.12 -15.16 22.59
N GLY A 16 -42.48 -15.88 21.68
CA GLY A 16 -41.29 -15.40 20.98
C GLY A 16 -41.64 -14.37 19.93
N PHE A 17 -41.17 -13.14 20.11
CA PHE A 17 -41.10 -12.14 19.03
C PHE A 17 -39.75 -12.32 18.36
N SER A 18 -39.73 -12.93 17.16
CA SER A 18 -38.59 -13.00 16.27
C SER A 18 -38.47 -11.69 15.50
N GLY A 19 -37.74 -10.73 16.05
CA GLY A 19 -37.31 -9.55 15.34
C GLY A 19 -35.93 -9.83 14.72
N SER A 20 -35.89 -10.25 13.45
CA SER A 20 -34.65 -10.37 12.68
C SER A 20 -34.22 -8.98 12.23
N THR A 21 -33.36 -8.32 12.98
CA THR A 21 -32.58 -7.18 12.46
C THR A 21 -31.33 -7.72 11.80
N SER A 22 -31.37 -7.87 10.48
CA SER A 22 -30.18 -8.10 9.66
C SER A 22 -29.33 -6.84 9.66
N GLN A 23 -28.40 -6.73 10.60
CA GLN A 23 -27.26 -5.83 10.45
C GLN A 23 -26.29 -6.50 9.48
N SER A 24 -26.38 -6.11 8.21
CA SER A 24 -25.33 -6.36 7.22
C SER A 24 -24.15 -5.43 7.52
N GLY A 25 -23.38 -5.76 8.54
CA GLY A 25 -22.01 -5.29 8.67
C GLY A 25 -21.22 -5.94 7.53
N ALA A 26 -20.94 -5.20 6.48
CA ALA A 26 -19.96 -5.60 5.48
C ALA A 26 -18.57 -5.60 6.16
N GLY A 27 -18.29 -6.66 6.92
CA GLY A 27 -16.95 -6.97 7.36
C GLY A 27 -16.10 -7.19 6.11
N ARG A 28 -15.13 -6.34 5.86
CA ARG A 28 -14.06 -6.65 4.92
C ARG A 28 -13.41 -7.92 5.45
N ASN A 29 -13.57 -9.03 4.74
CA ASN A 29 -12.89 -10.27 5.08
C ASN A 29 -11.38 -10.02 5.05
N ALA A 30 -10.70 -10.24 6.16
CA ALA A 30 -9.25 -10.10 6.31
C ALA A 30 -8.43 -11.07 5.42
N ASP A 31 -9.11 -11.97 4.71
CA ASP A 31 -8.55 -12.93 3.74
C ASP A 31 -8.86 -12.58 2.29
N ALA A 32 -9.34 -11.37 1.99
CA ALA A 32 -9.40 -10.93 0.60
C ALA A 32 -7.95 -10.89 0.08
N SER A 33 -7.59 -11.80 -0.82
CA SER A 33 -6.35 -11.75 -1.59
C SER A 33 -6.07 -10.30 -1.95
N ILE A 34 -4.92 -9.75 -1.49
CA ILE A 34 -4.54 -8.37 -1.81
C ILE A 34 -4.62 -8.27 -3.32
N ALA A 35 -5.62 -7.56 -3.84
CA ALA A 35 -5.78 -7.39 -5.27
C ALA A 35 -4.48 -6.76 -5.80
N PHE A 36 -3.96 -7.23 -6.95
CA PHE A 36 -2.69 -6.77 -7.51
C PHE A 36 -2.58 -5.24 -7.42
N GLY A 37 -1.65 -4.75 -6.59
CA GLY A 37 -1.50 -3.34 -6.27
C GLY A 37 -1.10 -2.54 -7.51
N ARG A 38 -1.71 -1.36 -7.71
CA ARG A 38 -1.42 -0.44 -8.84
C ARG A 38 -1.24 0.96 -8.30
N GLY A 39 -0.16 1.14 -7.56
CA GLY A 39 0.17 2.40 -6.93
C GLY A 39 1.26 3.18 -7.67
N ILE A 40 1.32 4.47 -7.36
CA ILE A 40 2.36 5.37 -7.86
C ILE A 40 2.72 6.43 -6.82
N TYR A 41 4.02 6.72 -6.69
CA TYR A 41 4.51 7.82 -5.86
C TYR A 41 4.10 9.16 -6.45
N THR A 42 3.59 10.05 -5.59
CA THR A 42 3.15 11.40 -5.95
C THR A 42 3.54 12.40 -4.88
N THR A 43 3.55 13.68 -5.25
CA THR A 43 3.56 14.79 -4.31
C THR A 43 2.22 15.55 -4.32
N THR A 44 2.06 16.48 -3.41
CA THR A 44 0.89 17.37 -3.38
C THR A 44 0.74 18.12 -4.72
N GLY A 45 -0.47 18.18 -5.24
CA GLY A 45 -0.77 18.88 -6.51
C GLY A 45 -0.51 18.02 -7.76
N ALA A 46 -0.34 16.69 -7.62
CA ALA A 46 -0.29 15.79 -8.77
C ALA A 46 -1.59 15.84 -9.59
N ASP A 47 -1.49 15.57 -10.89
CA ASP A 47 -2.65 15.42 -11.77
C ASP A 47 -3.33 14.07 -11.51
N TYR A 48 -4.18 14.04 -10.49
CA TYR A 48 -4.90 12.83 -10.07
C TYR A 48 -5.87 12.32 -11.16
N SER A 49 -6.40 13.22 -12.00
CA SER A 49 -7.22 12.83 -13.16
C SER A 49 -6.42 11.98 -14.12
N ARG A 50 -5.25 12.45 -14.51
CA ARG A 50 -4.35 11.73 -15.42
C ARG A 50 -3.86 10.41 -14.82
N ILE A 51 -3.50 10.42 -13.54
CA ILE A 51 -3.08 9.20 -12.82
C ILE A 51 -4.19 8.13 -12.86
N ALA A 52 -5.43 8.53 -12.61
CA ALA A 52 -6.59 7.63 -12.69
C ALA A 52 -6.84 7.14 -14.14
N ASP A 53 -6.71 8.01 -15.15
CA ASP A 53 -6.83 7.65 -16.58
C ASP A 53 -5.77 6.64 -17.04
N LEU A 54 -4.58 6.68 -16.45
CA LEU A 54 -3.53 5.67 -16.68
C LEU A 54 -3.80 4.34 -15.95
N GLY A 55 -4.88 4.28 -15.18
CA GLY A 55 -5.33 3.08 -14.49
C GLY A 55 -4.63 2.81 -13.15
N PHE A 56 -3.85 3.74 -12.64
CA PHE A 56 -3.39 3.67 -11.25
C PHE A 56 -4.57 3.78 -10.28
N ARG A 57 -4.40 3.25 -9.07
CA ARG A 57 -5.48 3.16 -8.08
C ARG A 57 -5.09 3.71 -6.74
N THR A 58 -3.81 3.68 -6.43
CA THR A 58 -3.29 4.11 -5.12
C THR A 58 -2.20 5.15 -5.33
N VAL A 59 -2.29 6.24 -4.60
CA VAL A 59 -1.29 7.31 -4.60
C VAL A 59 -0.79 7.56 -3.18
N ILE A 60 0.45 8.05 -3.04
CA ILE A 60 0.93 8.45 -1.73
C ILE A 60 0.41 9.85 -1.39
N VAL A 61 -0.10 10.03 -0.17
CA VAL A 61 -0.62 11.32 0.31
C VAL A 61 -0.31 11.54 1.78
N ASN A 62 -0.40 12.80 2.21
CA ASN A 62 -0.35 13.17 3.61
C ASN A 62 -1.63 12.74 4.37
N PRO A 63 -1.55 12.44 5.68
CA PRO A 63 -2.67 11.98 6.50
C PRO A 63 -3.63 13.13 6.86
N THR A 64 -4.34 13.65 5.88
CA THR A 64 -5.37 14.67 6.05
C THR A 64 -6.65 14.27 5.33
N ARG A 65 -7.81 14.61 5.91
CA ARG A 65 -9.10 14.36 5.23
C ARG A 65 -9.19 15.06 3.88
N THR A 66 -8.68 16.30 3.80
CA THR A 66 -8.65 17.06 2.53
C THR A 66 -7.89 16.32 1.44
N ALA A 67 -6.70 15.77 1.73
CA ALA A 67 -5.94 15.01 0.74
C ALA A 67 -6.69 13.74 0.29
N LEU A 68 -7.34 13.05 1.23
CA LEU A 68 -8.11 11.85 0.93
C LEU A 68 -9.36 12.14 0.09
N GLU A 69 -10.09 13.23 0.38
CA GLU A 69 -11.23 13.65 -0.45
C GLU A 69 -10.80 14.08 -1.86
N GLN A 70 -9.65 14.77 -1.99
CA GLN A 70 -9.11 15.16 -3.29
C GLN A 70 -8.87 13.94 -4.19
N ILE A 71 -8.18 12.91 -3.68
CA ILE A 71 -7.90 11.71 -4.50
C ILE A 71 -9.16 10.87 -4.74
N ARG A 72 -10.06 10.81 -3.75
CA ARG A 72 -11.32 10.08 -3.85
C ARG A 72 -12.22 10.59 -4.98
N ALA A 73 -12.20 11.89 -5.24
CA ALA A 73 -12.94 12.49 -6.35
C ALA A 73 -12.59 11.89 -7.71
N TYR A 74 -11.42 11.25 -7.84
CA TYR A 74 -10.95 10.55 -9.04
C TYR A 74 -10.98 9.02 -8.89
N GLY A 75 -11.63 8.49 -7.86
CA GLY A 75 -11.69 7.05 -7.61
C GLY A 75 -10.39 6.43 -7.12
N LEU A 76 -9.45 7.25 -6.64
CA LEU A 76 -8.16 6.80 -6.10
C LEU A 76 -8.25 6.51 -4.61
N THR A 77 -7.36 5.61 -4.16
CA THR A 77 -7.11 5.31 -2.75
C THR A 77 -5.72 5.80 -2.33
N ALA A 78 -5.46 5.78 -1.03
CA ALA A 78 -4.23 6.30 -0.45
C ALA A 78 -3.32 5.21 0.11
N MET A 79 -2.04 5.31 -0.19
CA MET A 79 -0.97 4.92 0.72
C MET A 79 -0.57 6.16 1.51
N VAL A 80 -0.87 6.16 2.81
CA VAL A 80 -0.74 7.35 3.66
C VAL A 80 0.66 7.43 4.25
N TYR A 81 1.37 8.54 4.00
CA TYR A 81 2.71 8.77 4.53
C TYR A 81 2.68 9.07 6.03
N LEU A 82 3.49 8.35 6.82
CA LEU A 82 3.55 8.47 8.28
C LEU A 82 4.86 9.10 8.80
N GLY A 83 5.45 10.03 8.05
CA GLY A 83 6.60 10.82 8.50
C GLY A 83 7.96 10.17 8.27
N GLY A 84 8.01 8.97 7.70
CA GLY A 84 9.24 8.28 7.32
C GLY A 84 10.16 7.91 8.48
N TYR A 85 11.29 7.29 8.15
CA TYR A 85 12.36 6.92 9.07
C TYR A 85 13.67 7.63 8.66
N ASN A 86 14.38 8.19 9.60
CA ASN A 86 15.67 8.84 9.35
C ASN A 86 16.81 7.93 9.80
N SER A 87 17.49 7.32 8.83
CA SER A 87 18.63 6.43 9.10
C SER A 87 19.88 7.13 9.61
N SER A 88 19.98 8.46 9.52
CA SER A 88 21.10 9.20 10.12
C SER A 88 20.94 9.39 11.63
N THR A 89 19.73 9.41 12.14
CA THR A 89 19.42 9.56 13.57
C THR A 89 18.82 8.30 14.18
N CYS A 90 18.53 7.28 13.39
CA CYS A 90 17.87 6.04 13.78
C CYS A 90 16.51 6.27 14.46
N THR A 91 15.75 7.25 13.97
CA THR A 91 14.46 7.64 14.54
C THR A 91 13.42 7.87 13.46
N PHE A 92 12.15 7.69 13.81
CA PHE A 92 11.05 8.16 12.97
C PHE A 92 10.95 9.69 12.98
N GLY A 93 10.56 10.27 11.85
CA GLY A 93 10.28 11.72 11.75
C GLY A 93 9.10 12.16 12.61
N TRP A 94 8.14 11.28 12.90
CA TRP A 94 7.01 11.55 13.77
C TRP A 94 6.99 10.65 15.00
N SER A 95 6.59 11.22 16.14
CA SER A 95 6.35 10.45 17.37
C SER A 95 5.14 9.53 17.25
N ASP A 96 5.05 8.51 18.09
CA ASP A 96 3.90 7.61 18.17
C ASP A 96 2.59 8.37 18.49
N ALA A 97 2.66 9.41 19.34
CA ALA A 97 1.51 10.27 19.62
C ALA A 97 1.01 11.00 18.36
N THR A 98 1.94 11.52 17.54
CA THR A 98 1.60 12.18 16.27
C THR A 98 0.97 11.18 15.29
N VAL A 99 1.54 9.99 15.14
CA VAL A 99 0.99 8.94 14.28
C VAL A 99 -0.39 8.52 14.75
N THR A 100 -0.57 8.29 16.06
CA THR A 100 -1.86 7.95 16.66
C THR A 100 -2.93 8.99 16.34
N ALA A 101 -2.63 10.26 16.50
CA ALA A 101 -3.55 11.35 16.19
C ALA A 101 -3.91 11.38 14.69
N ARG A 102 -2.91 11.22 13.81
CA ARG A 102 -3.11 11.24 12.36
C ARG A 102 -3.90 10.05 11.85
N VAL A 103 -3.59 8.83 12.31
CA VAL A 103 -4.34 7.62 11.94
C VAL A 103 -5.79 7.72 12.42
N ASN A 104 -6.04 8.14 13.67
CA ASN A 104 -7.40 8.33 14.16
C ASN A 104 -8.21 9.35 13.37
N LEU A 105 -7.56 10.39 12.80
CA LEU A 105 -8.23 11.40 11.98
C LEU A 105 -8.80 10.82 10.68
N ILE A 106 -8.18 9.76 10.13
CA ILE A 106 -8.44 9.31 8.75
C ILE A 106 -8.82 7.83 8.62
N LYS A 107 -8.70 7.01 9.66
CA LYS A 107 -8.93 5.55 9.59
C LYS A 107 -10.30 5.15 9.04
N ASP A 108 -11.32 5.97 9.31
CA ASP A 108 -12.68 5.71 8.84
C ASP A 108 -12.93 6.23 7.41
N HIS A 109 -11.92 6.87 6.79
CA HIS A 109 -12.07 7.41 5.45
C HIS A 109 -11.91 6.30 4.41
N PRO A 110 -12.86 6.13 3.45
CA PRO A 110 -12.87 5.00 2.52
C PRO A 110 -11.67 4.98 1.55
N ALA A 111 -10.98 6.09 1.35
CA ALA A 111 -9.77 6.15 0.54
C ALA A 111 -8.49 5.79 1.32
N SER A 112 -8.53 5.69 2.65
CA SER A 112 -7.37 5.29 3.47
C SER A 112 -7.29 3.77 3.51
N VAL A 113 -6.33 3.17 2.79
CA VAL A 113 -6.25 1.69 2.66
C VAL A 113 -4.90 1.11 3.06
N MET A 114 -3.83 1.93 3.06
CA MET A 114 -2.48 1.49 3.39
C MET A 114 -1.70 2.62 4.07
N TYR A 115 -0.81 2.28 4.98
CA TYR A 115 0.06 3.24 5.66
C TYR A 115 1.53 2.97 5.32
N TYR A 116 2.22 4.00 4.83
CA TYR A 116 3.64 3.95 4.50
C TYR A 116 4.47 4.30 5.71
N VAL A 117 5.11 3.29 6.31
CA VAL A 117 5.76 3.37 7.62
C VAL A 117 7.17 3.91 7.52
N ALA A 118 7.95 3.43 6.54
CA ALA A 118 9.32 3.86 6.34
C ALA A 118 9.72 3.72 4.87
N ASP A 119 10.68 4.57 4.47
CA ASP A 119 11.28 4.60 3.15
C ASP A 119 12.77 4.27 3.28
N GLU A 120 13.19 3.18 2.66
CA GLU A 120 14.56 2.69 2.55
C GLU A 120 15.37 2.74 3.88
N PRO A 121 14.86 2.14 4.96
CA PRO A 121 15.53 2.16 6.26
C PRO A 121 16.82 1.33 6.25
N HIS A 122 17.88 1.81 6.95
CA HIS A 122 19.23 1.26 6.90
C HIS A 122 19.53 0.37 8.10
N THR A 123 19.57 -0.95 7.95
CA THR A 123 19.85 -1.88 9.07
C THR A 123 21.30 -1.82 9.54
N ALA A 124 22.25 -1.62 8.64
CA ALA A 124 23.67 -1.51 8.99
C ALA A 124 23.99 -0.26 9.83
N THR A 125 23.25 0.84 9.60
CA THR A 125 23.41 2.08 10.37
C THR A 125 22.58 2.06 11.65
N CYS A 126 21.40 1.48 11.58
CA CYS A 126 20.40 1.44 12.65
C CYS A 126 20.03 -0.01 12.98
N PRO A 127 20.77 -0.70 13.86
CA PRO A 127 20.55 -2.13 14.14
C PRO A 127 19.14 -2.46 14.64
N ASP A 128 18.48 -1.54 15.35
CA ASP A 128 17.14 -1.74 15.93
C ASP A 128 16.01 -1.35 14.98
N VAL A 129 16.30 -0.92 13.74
CA VAL A 129 15.29 -0.39 12.82
C VAL A 129 14.16 -1.38 12.52
N ALA A 130 14.48 -2.66 12.37
CA ALA A 130 13.48 -3.70 12.13
C ALA A 130 12.48 -3.82 13.29
N GLN A 131 12.96 -3.75 14.55
CA GLN A 131 12.11 -3.74 15.73
C GLN A 131 11.25 -2.47 15.80
N GLN A 132 11.83 -1.31 15.51
CA GLN A 132 11.13 -0.04 15.50
C GLN A 132 10.01 -0.02 14.44
N ILE A 133 10.28 -0.50 13.21
CA ILE A 133 9.29 -0.59 12.13
C ILE A 133 8.17 -1.55 12.51
N ARG A 134 8.48 -2.72 13.08
CA ARG A 134 7.47 -3.65 13.57
C ARG A 134 6.59 -3.02 14.64
N GLY A 135 7.18 -2.31 15.61
CA GLY A 135 6.43 -1.58 16.64
C GLY A 135 5.51 -0.53 16.05
N ARG A 136 5.99 0.25 15.06
CA ARG A 136 5.19 1.26 14.36
C ARG A 136 4.04 0.63 13.56
N SER A 137 4.30 -0.47 12.86
CA SER A 137 3.26 -1.24 12.14
C SER A 137 2.18 -1.76 13.11
N GLN A 138 2.59 -2.31 14.25
CA GLN A 138 1.67 -2.78 15.30
C GLN A 138 0.84 -1.63 15.90
N LEU A 139 1.46 -0.47 16.15
CA LEU A 139 0.75 0.73 16.60
C LEU A 139 -0.35 1.12 15.60
N VAL A 140 -0.01 1.22 14.31
CA VAL A 140 -1.01 1.53 13.27
C VAL A 140 -2.15 0.52 13.28
N LYS A 141 -1.85 -0.78 13.30
CA LYS A 141 -2.86 -1.85 13.32
C LYS A 141 -3.70 -1.88 14.59
N SER A 142 -3.18 -1.41 15.72
CA SER A 142 -3.96 -1.29 16.95
C SER A 142 -5.04 -0.19 16.86
N ILE A 143 -4.83 0.80 15.98
CA ILE A 143 -5.75 1.94 15.76
C ILE A 143 -6.70 1.66 14.58
N ASP A 144 -6.16 1.09 13.50
CA ASP A 144 -6.88 0.72 12.28
C ASP A 144 -6.56 -0.74 11.91
N PRO A 145 -7.29 -1.71 12.50
CA PRO A 145 -7.03 -3.15 12.29
C PRO A 145 -7.26 -3.62 10.84
N THR A 146 -7.95 -2.83 10.03
CA THR A 146 -8.30 -3.19 8.65
C THR A 146 -7.29 -2.72 7.61
N ALA A 147 -6.40 -1.80 7.99
CA ALA A 147 -5.42 -1.24 7.07
C ALA A 147 -4.18 -2.11 6.93
N SER A 148 -3.57 -2.05 5.75
CA SER A 148 -2.25 -2.62 5.49
C SER A 148 -1.15 -1.61 5.83
N THR A 149 0.03 -2.11 6.17
CA THR A 149 1.25 -1.32 6.35
C THR A 149 2.28 -1.68 5.30
N ALA A 150 3.13 -0.71 4.89
CA ALA A 150 4.15 -0.90 3.87
C ALA A 150 5.46 -0.21 4.20
N ILE A 151 6.55 -0.78 3.72
CA ILE A 151 7.87 -0.13 3.60
C ILE A 151 8.37 -0.24 2.17
N ALA A 152 9.29 0.66 1.76
CA ALA A 152 10.13 0.43 0.60
C ALA A 152 11.55 0.06 1.02
N GLU A 153 12.23 -0.74 0.19
CA GLU A 153 13.61 -1.15 0.42
C GLU A 153 14.38 -1.32 -0.90
N ASN A 154 15.56 -0.70 -0.98
CA ASN A 154 16.43 -0.75 -2.16
C ASN A 154 17.72 -1.57 -1.94
N ARG A 155 18.03 -1.94 -0.69
CA ARG A 155 19.25 -2.68 -0.31
C ARG A 155 18.94 -4.13 -0.07
N TRP A 156 19.43 -4.98 -0.94
CA TRP A 156 19.17 -6.42 -0.84
C TRP A 156 19.71 -7.02 0.48
N GLY A 157 20.77 -6.45 1.05
CA GLY A 157 21.30 -6.89 2.35
C GLY A 157 20.36 -6.63 3.53
N ASP A 158 19.45 -5.66 3.42
CA ASP A 158 18.55 -5.28 4.48
C ASP A 158 17.20 -6.03 4.43
N VAL A 159 16.86 -6.61 3.27
CA VAL A 159 15.56 -7.29 3.03
C VAL A 159 15.27 -8.37 4.08
N ALA A 160 16.25 -9.22 4.41
CA ALA A 160 16.03 -10.31 5.36
C ALA A 160 15.72 -9.82 6.79
N ALA A 161 16.39 -8.76 7.23
CA ALA A 161 16.15 -8.18 8.56
C ALA A 161 14.81 -7.45 8.63
N LEU A 162 14.35 -6.86 7.52
CA LEU A 162 13.12 -6.09 7.41
C LEU A 162 11.91 -6.94 6.99
N ALA A 163 12.12 -8.21 6.60
CA ALA A 163 11.05 -9.09 6.16
C ALA A 163 9.93 -9.19 7.22
N ASN A 164 8.69 -9.04 6.76
CA ASN A 164 7.49 -9.18 7.58
C ASN A 164 7.43 -8.21 8.81
N THR A 165 8.12 -7.07 8.75
CA THR A 165 7.95 -5.98 9.71
C THR A 165 6.70 -5.15 9.41
N THR A 166 6.26 -5.18 8.16
CA THR A 166 5.00 -4.63 7.63
C THR A 166 4.29 -5.68 6.78
N ASP A 167 3.07 -5.40 6.33
CA ASP A 167 2.33 -6.34 5.46
C ASP A 167 2.92 -6.42 4.06
N VAL A 168 3.35 -5.29 3.50
CA VAL A 168 3.90 -5.18 2.15
C VAL A 168 5.33 -4.66 2.20
N MET A 169 6.22 -5.26 1.40
CA MET A 169 7.54 -4.72 1.13
C MET A 169 7.62 -4.32 -0.35
N ILE A 170 7.85 -3.04 -0.61
CA ILE A 170 8.07 -2.50 -1.95
C ILE A 170 9.57 -2.58 -2.25
N LEU A 171 9.95 -3.35 -3.25
CA LEU A 171 11.33 -3.52 -3.68
C LEU A 171 11.69 -2.42 -4.68
N SER A 172 12.41 -1.39 -4.22
CA SER A 172 12.84 -0.23 -5.01
C SER A 172 14.07 -0.57 -5.83
N THR A 173 13.89 -1.36 -6.90
CA THR A 173 15.00 -1.78 -7.78
C THR A 173 14.80 -1.21 -9.18
N TYR A 174 15.70 -0.27 -9.54
CA TYR A 174 15.64 0.46 -10.80
C TYR A 174 16.71 -0.07 -11.77
N PRO A 175 16.31 -0.77 -12.86
CA PRO A 175 17.25 -1.47 -13.74
C PRO A 175 17.94 -0.57 -14.75
N CYS A 176 17.36 0.60 -15.13
CA CYS A 176 17.85 1.41 -16.23
C CYS A 176 18.72 2.57 -15.75
N SER A 177 19.98 2.59 -16.15
CA SER A 177 20.93 3.67 -15.84
C SER A 177 21.61 4.21 -17.10
N HIS A 178 22.17 5.41 -17.02
CA HIS A 178 22.93 6.02 -18.10
C HIS A 178 24.15 5.19 -18.52
N GLN A 179 24.79 4.51 -17.57
CA GLN A 179 26.03 3.78 -17.83
C GLN A 179 25.80 2.35 -18.36
N ASN A 180 24.76 1.65 -17.84
CA ASN A 180 24.63 0.21 -18.06
C ASN A 180 23.38 -0.17 -18.88
N GLY A 181 22.61 0.80 -19.38
CA GLY A 181 21.32 0.51 -19.98
C GLY A 181 20.33 -0.09 -18.99
N CYS A 182 19.41 -0.93 -19.44
CA CYS A 182 18.44 -1.60 -18.58
C CYS A 182 18.86 -3.04 -18.26
N VAL A 183 19.35 -3.27 -17.04
CA VAL A 183 19.83 -4.58 -16.55
C VAL A 183 18.69 -5.26 -15.78
N LEU A 184 17.81 -5.96 -16.49
CA LEU A 184 16.61 -6.58 -15.91
C LEU A 184 16.90 -7.66 -14.85
N SER A 185 18.09 -8.29 -14.88
CA SER A 185 18.51 -9.27 -13.87
C SER A 185 18.60 -8.69 -12.45
N LYS A 186 18.67 -7.36 -12.29
CA LYS A 186 18.54 -6.71 -10.98
C LYS A 186 17.17 -6.99 -10.34
N ILE A 187 16.10 -7.02 -11.15
CA ILE A 187 14.74 -7.35 -10.68
C ILE A 187 14.70 -8.81 -10.19
N ASP A 188 15.32 -9.73 -10.94
CA ASP A 188 15.41 -11.15 -10.53
C ASP A 188 16.13 -11.28 -9.19
N ALA A 189 17.25 -10.58 -9.04
CA ALA A 189 18.04 -10.60 -7.82
C ALA A 189 17.23 -10.08 -6.61
N ALA A 190 16.49 -8.97 -6.79
CA ALA A 190 15.62 -8.43 -5.75
C ALA A 190 14.52 -9.42 -5.34
N LEU A 191 13.81 -10.02 -6.32
CA LEU A 191 12.76 -11.00 -6.06
C LEU A 191 13.29 -12.30 -5.46
N ASN A 192 14.47 -12.76 -5.89
CA ASN A 192 15.11 -13.93 -5.28
C ASN A 192 15.51 -13.66 -3.83
N THR A 193 16.02 -12.46 -3.53
CA THR A 193 16.33 -12.04 -2.16
C THR A 193 15.07 -11.99 -1.30
N ALA A 194 13.99 -11.40 -1.79
CA ALA A 194 12.71 -11.36 -1.08
C ALA A 194 12.15 -12.77 -0.81
N ARG A 195 12.22 -13.66 -1.81
CA ARG A 195 11.80 -15.06 -1.66
C ARG A 195 12.64 -15.81 -0.63
N SER A 196 13.98 -15.63 -0.67
CA SER A 196 14.90 -16.26 0.30
C SER A 196 14.68 -15.76 1.72
N ALA A 197 14.18 -14.55 1.88
CA ALA A 197 13.83 -13.93 3.15
C ALA A 197 12.38 -14.18 3.60
N ASP A 198 11.61 -14.99 2.86
CA ASP A 198 10.19 -15.26 3.10
C ASP A 198 9.34 -13.99 3.23
N VAL A 199 9.60 -12.99 2.36
CA VAL A 199 8.75 -11.79 2.27
C VAL A 199 7.38 -12.20 1.74
N LYS A 200 6.33 -12.01 2.54
CA LYS A 200 4.98 -12.53 2.21
C LYS A 200 4.32 -11.80 1.05
N HIS A 201 4.44 -10.48 1.01
CA HIS A 201 3.81 -9.65 -0.05
C HIS A 201 4.86 -8.72 -0.68
N PRO A 202 5.72 -9.25 -1.58
CA PRO A 202 6.69 -8.43 -2.32
C PRO A 202 5.98 -7.66 -3.44
N TRP A 203 6.10 -6.34 -3.41
CA TRP A 203 5.69 -5.47 -4.51
C TRP A 203 6.91 -4.93 -5.24
N GLY A 204 6.80 -4.69 -6.54
CA GLY A 204 7.84 -4.03 -7.32
C GLY A 204 7.64 -2.51 -7.35
N ALA A 205 8.75 -1.77 -7.55
CA ALA A 205 8.72 -0.36 -7.89
C ALA A 205 9.19 -0.16 -9.35
N PRO A 206 8.32 -0.35 -10.37
CA PRO A 206 8.72 -0.13 -11.75
C PRO A 206 9.23 1.29 -11.97
N GLN A 207 10.39 1.39 -12.64
CA GLN A 207 11.05 2.65 -12.91
C GLN A 207 10.28 3.46 -13.96
N SER A 208 9.87 4.68 -13.60
CA SER A 208 9.24 5.64 -14.51
C SER A 208 9.80 7.04 -14.29
N PHE A 209 11.11 7.12 -14.06
CA PHE A 209 11.83 8.35 -13.77
C PHE A 209 13.27 8.29 -14.30
N GLY A 210 13.92 9.45 -14.33
CA GLY A 210 15.33 9.63 -14.58
C GLY A 210 15.92 10.74 -13.72
N ASP A 211 17.21 10.61 -13.39
CA ASP A 211 18.02 11.57 -12.66
C ASP A 211 19.47 11.58 -13.21
N SER A 212 20.44 12.04 -12.44
CA SER A 212 21.84 12.06 -12.84
C SER A 212 22.47 10.66 -13.01
N TYR A 213 21.88 9.62 -12.40
CA TYR A 213 22.36 8.23 -12.47
C TYR A 213 21.43 7.35 -13.28
N TYR A 214 20.12 7.44 -13.03
CA TYR A 214 19.10 6.68 -13.72
C TYR A 214 18.59 7.43 -14.96
N ARG A 215 18.31 6.70 -16.04
CA ARG A 215 17.61 7.26 -17.20
C ARG A 215 16.17 6.79 -17.26
N VAL A 216 15.31 7.56 -17.83
CA VAL A 216 13.94 7.13 -18.14
C VAL A 216 13.98 5.93 -19.08
N PRO A 217 13.26 4.83 -18.80
CA PRO A 217 13.16 3.72 -19.73
C PRO A 217 12.36 4.10 -20.96
N SER A 218 12.67 3.52 -22.12
CA SER A 218 11.77 3.58 -23.28
C SER A 218 10.47 2.83 -23.00
N PRO A 219 9.38 3.03 -23.79
CA PRO A 219 8.14 2.27 -23.65
C PRO A 219 8.34 0.73 -23.69
N GLN A 220 9.23 0.26 -24.53
CA GLN A 220 9.56 -1.17 -24.67
C GLN A 220 10.31 -1.68 -23.42
N GLU A 221 11.26 -0.90 -22.90
CA GLU A 221 11.97 -1.24 -21.68
C GLU A 221 11.06 -1.21 -20.46
N LEU A 222 10.16 -0.22 -20.37
CA LEU A 222 9.15 -0.17 -19.31
C LEU A 222 8.25 -1.41 -19.34
N GLN A 223 7.79 -1.84 -20.52
CA GLN A 223 7.01 -3.07 -20.66
C GLN A 223 7.83 -4.28 -20.17
N ALA A 224 9.10 -4.39 -20.56
CA ALA A 224 9.97 -5.49 -20.14
C ALA A 224 10.22 -5.47 -18.61
N ILE A 225 10.36 -4.30 -18.00
CA ILE A 225 10.45 -4.13 -16.53
C ILE A 225 9.19 -4.66 -15.84
N ILE A 226 8.01 -4.22 -16.31
CA ILE A 226 6.72 -4.65 -15.76
C ILE A 226 6.54 -6.16 -15.89
N ASP A 227 6.79 -6.70 -17.08
CA ASP A 227 6.67 -8.14 -17.35
C ASP A 227 7.62 -8.96 -16.47
N ARG A 228 8.85 -8.43 -16.22
CA ARG A 228 9.84 -9.11 -15.37
C ARG A 228 9.42 -9.17 -13.91
N TRP A 229 8.90 -8.07 -13.35
CA TRP A 229 8.33 -8.04 -11.99
C TRP A 229 7.20 -9.05 -11.85
N LYS A 230 6.26 -9.09 -12.80
CA LYS A 230 5.11 -10.01 -12.78
C LYS A 230 5.54 -11.47 -12.90
N ALA A 231 6.42 -11.77 -13.85
CA ALA A 231 6.93 -13.13 -14.05
C ALA A 231 7.71 -13.64 -12.84
N GLY A 232 8.37 -12.75 -12.11
CA GLY A 232 9.12 -13.08 -10.90
C GLY A 232 8.28 -13.17 -9.63
N GLY A 233 6.95 -12.92 -9.69
CA GLY A 233 6.03 -13.12 -8.58
C GLY A 233 5.80 -11.89 -7.70
N ALA A 234 6.03 -10.67 -8.21
CA ALA A 234 5.56 -9.48 -7.51
C ALA A 234 4.02 -9.48 -7.44
N GLU A 235 3.46 -9.20 -6.26
CA GLU A 235 2.01 -9.20 -6.03
C GLU A 235 1.35 -7.84 -6.27
N GLY A 236 2.15 -6.82 -6.59
CA GLY A 236 1.70 -5.48 -6.88
C GLY A 236 2.82 -4.58 -7.34
N PHE A 237 2.45 -3.37 -7.72
CA PHE A 237 3.37 -2.29 -8.06
C PHE A 237 3.10 -1.07 -7.22
N PHE A 238 4.19 -0.41 -6.81
CA PHE A 238 4.17 0.98 -6.38
C PHE A 238 5.23 1.74 -7.18
N THR A 239 4.81 2.22 -8.34
CA THR A 239 5.67 2.80 -9.38
C THR A 239 6.36 4.06 -8.91
N TYR A 240 7.65 4.18 -9.15
CA TYR A 240 8.39 5.41 -8.92
C TYR A 240 8.69 6.06 -10.28
N THR A 241 8.18 7.26 -10.61
CA THR A 241 7.32 8.16 -9.83
C THR A 241 6.49 9.03 -10.78
N TRP A 242 5.37 9.60 -10.32
CA TRP A 242 4.61 10.60 -11.08
C TRP A 242 5.32 11.96 -11.10
N ASN A 243 5.60 12.52 -9.91
CA ASN A 243 6.23 13.84 -9.74
C ASN A 243 6.87 13.98 -8.35
N CYS A 244 7.45 12.92 -7.77
CA CYS A 244 8.01 12.95 -6.42
C CYS A 244 9.43 13.49 -6.38
N CYS A 245 9.78 14.00 -5.21
CA CYS A 245 11.13 13.99 -4.62
C CYS A 245 12.16 14.89 -5.32
N GLY A 246 11.74 15.72 -6.28
CA GLY A 246 12.61 16.65 -7.00
C GLY A 246 13.35 16.02 -8.18
N ASP A 247 12.97 14.82 -8.60
CA ASP A 247 13.51 14.20 -9.81
C ASP A 247 13.18 15.05 -11.03
N PRO A 248 14.17 15.34 -11.91
CA PRO A 248 13.97 16.20 -13.06
C PRO A 248 13.09 15.56 -14.15
N GLU A 249 13.15 14.24 -14.28
CA GLU A 249 12.43 13.45 -15.27
C GLU A 249 11.52 12.44 -14.56
N THR A 250 10.21 12.60 -14.72
CA THR A 250 9.20 11.77 -14.06
C THR A 250 8.10 11.39 -15.02
N LEU A 251 7.27 10.42 -14.69
CA LEU A 251 6.19 9.97 -15.57
C LEU A 251 5.26 11.11 -16.02
N ALA A 252 5.10 12.15 -15.20
CA ALA A 252 4.31 13.31 -15.57
C ALA A 252 4.82 14.01 -16.84
N ASN A 253 6.14 13.99 -17.06
CA ASN A 253 6.81 14.66 -18.19
C ASN A 253 7.13 13.72 -19.36
N HIS A 254 6.76 12.41 -19.24
CA HIS A 254 7.06 11.36 -20.23
C HIS A 254 5.80 10.72 -20.80
N PRO A 255 5.02 11.47 -21.63
CA PRO A 255 3.76 10.97 -22.18
C PRO A 255 3.92 9.73 -23.06
N GLU A 256 5.11 9.48 -23.62
CA GLU A 256 5.43 8.25 -24.38
C GLU A 256 5.31 6.97 -23.54
N LEU A 257 5.42 7.05 -22.21
CA LEU A 257 5.23 5.92 -21.30
C LEU A 257 3.76 5.68 -20.92
N TRP A 258 2.89 6.66 -21.14
CA TRP A 258 1.50 6.60 -20.64
C TRP A 258 0.70 5.46 -21.26
N ASP A 259 0.88 5.19 -22.55
CA ASP A 259 0.15 4.10 -23.21
C ASP A 259 0.59 2.72 -22.70
N THR A 260 1.85 2.57 -22.30
CA THR A 260 2.31 1.35 -21.65
C THR A 260 1.59 1.15 -20.33
N TRP A 261 1.50 2.17 -19.47
CA TRP A 261 0.78 2.09 -18.21
C TRP A 261 -0.72 1.90 -18.40
N ARG A 262 -1.34 2.59 -19.36
CA ARG A 262 -2.77 2.43 -19.65
C ARG A 262 -3.10 0.99 -20.07
N ARG A 263 -2.29 0.39 -20.94
CA ARG A 263 -2.46 -1.01 -21.36
C ARG A 263 -2.25 -1.97 -20.20
N GLU A 264 -1.21 -1.74 -19.40
CA GLU A 264 -0.88 -2.61 -18.27
C GLU A 264 -1.95 -2.57 -17.18
N ASN A 265 -2.36 -1.40 -16.80
CA ASN A 265 -3.35 -1.20 -15.74
C ASN A 265 -4.79 -1.50 -16.18
N GLY A 266 -5.09 -1.40 -17.47
CA GLY A 266 -6.40 -1.75 -18.05
C GLY A 266 -6.63 -3.25 -18.24
N ARG A 267 -5.60 -4.09 -18.25
CA ARG A 267 -5.68 -5.55 -18.41
C ARG A 267 -6.28 -6.31 -17.21
N GLY A 268 -6.45 -5.66 -16.08
CA GLY A 268 -7.09 -6.26 -14.91
C GLY A 268 -8.53 -5.85 -14.80
N ARG A 269 -9.46 -6.79 -14.93
CA ARG A 269 -10.93 -6.75 -14.80
C ARG A 269 -11.60 -5.38 -14.99
N PRO A 270 -12.68 -5.27 -15.75
CA PRO A 270 -13.44 -4.03 -15.84
C PRO A 270 -13.79 -3.57 -14.42
N TYR A 271 -13.62 -2.28 -14.15
CA TYR A 271 -14.07 -1.65 -12.92
C TYR A 271 -15.56 -1.94 -12.72
N PRO A 272 -15.99 -2.24 -11.51
CA PRO A 272 -17.41 -2.03 -11.22
C PRO A 272 -17.66 -0.54 -11.48
N ASP A 273 -18.66 -0.28 -12.30
CA ASP A 273 -19.09 1.05 -12.69
C ASP A 273 -19.45 1.86 -11.43
N LEU A 274 -18.59 2.81 -11.04
CA LEU A 274 -18.80 3.67 -9.88
C LEU A 274 -19.92 4.69 -10.09
N THR A 275 -20.60 4.67 -11.25
CA THR A 275 -21.79 5.50 -11.49
C THR A 275 -22.98 5.09 -10.63
N LEU A 276 -22.95 3.90 -10.00
CA LEU A 276 -24.01 3.39 -9.13
C LEU A 276 -24.01 3.97 -7.71
N CYS A 277 -23.05 4.81 -7.34
CA CYS A 277 -23.02 5.50 -6.03
C CYS A 277 -23.53 6.95 -6.09
N ARG A 278 -24.36 7.32 -7.04
CA ARG A 278 -25.14 8.56 -6.93
C ARG A 278 -26.28 8.32 -5.95
N HIS A 279 -26.17 8.83 -4.75
CA HIS A 279 -27.33 8.98 -3.88
C HIS A 279 -28.39 9.82 -4.62
N PRO A 280 -29.65 9.36 -4.66
CA PRO A 280 -30.72 10.25 -5.09
C PRO A 280 -30.83 11.40 -4.09
N SER A 281 -30.92 12.62 -4.62
CA SER A 281 -31.21 13.86 -3.91
C SER A 281 -32.49 13.80 -3.10
#